data_59a0c776e50246148a77b13017d32d12
#
_entry.id   59a0c776e50246148a77b13017d32d12
#
_cell.length_a   1.000
_cell.length_b   1.000
_cell.length_c   1.000
_cell.angle_alpha   90.00
_cell.angle_beta   90.00
_cell.angle_gamma   90.00
#
_symmetry.space_group_name_H-M   'P 1'
#
loop_
_entity.id
_entity.type
_entity.pdbx_description
1 polymer ?
#
loop_
_entity_poly.entity_id
_entity_poly.type
_entity_poly.pdbx_seq_one_letter_code
_entity_poly.pdbx_strand_id
1 'polypeptide(L)'
;RDSEASSAIEASSTDHTVVSTVHGDGGRKAHQRIAFLAQKKEAKNDVGILMEQAALAFPVIVFVHKLANNARKVMEITECVVHDNGELEYRVLYRYRIKRNLYHGGKFTIEGEFVKENTMSEELREKLLRGGVPGPLLERFMGKEMTA
;
A
#
# COMPACT_ATOMS: atom_id res chain seq x y z
N ARG A 1 -1.76 17.69 -3.43
CA ARG A 1 -2.10 18.70 -4.45
C ARG A 1 -1.81 18.14 -5.84
N ASP A 2 -2.43 18.70 -6.87
CA ASP A 2 -2.40 18.12 -8.22
C ASP A 2 -0.97 18.04 -8.81
N SER A 3 -0.15 19.07 -8.60
CA SER A 3 1.26 19.11 -9.05
C SER A 3 2.19 18.16 -8.28
N GLU A 4 1.85 17.84 -7.04
CA GLU A 4 2.65 16.97 -6.19
C GLU A 4 2.56 15.50 -6.62
N ALA A 5 1.41 15.07 -7.16
CA ALA A 5 1.20 13.70 -7.61
C ALA A 5 2.10 13.35 -8.81
N SER A 6 2.14 14.18 -9.85
CA SER A 6 3.04 13.98 -10.99
C SER A 6 4.50 14.02 -10.57
N SER A 7 4.89 15.00 -9.73
CA SER A 7 6.27 15.11 -9.25
C SER A 7 6.71 13.93 -8.38
N ALA A 8 5.78 13.33 -7.60
CA ALA A 8 6.07 12.14 -6.82
C ALA A 8 6.26 10.89 -7.70
N ILE A 9 5.45 10.75 -8.76
CA ILE A 9 5.64 9.68 -9.76
C ILE A 9 6.99 9.85 -10.47
N GLU A 10 7.30 11.06 -10.92
CA GLU A 10 8.55 11.38 -11.60
C GLU A 10 9.77 11.11 -10.70
N ALA A 11 9.74 11.56 -9.45
CA ALA A 11 10.82 11.30 -8.49
C ALA A 11 11.07 9.80 -8.26
N SER A 12 10.01 8.99 -8.20
CA SER A 12 10.15 7.53 -8.08
C SER A 12 10.82 6.90 -9.30
N SER A 13 10.63 7.44 -10.51
CA SER A 13 11.26 6.94 -11.74
C SER A 13 12.75 7.24 -11.82
N THR A 14 13.28 8.08 -10.95
CA THR A 14 14.69 8.48 -10.87
C THR A 14 15.43 7.86 -9.66
N ASP A 15 15.05 6.64 -9.26
CA ASP A 15 15.62 5.87 -8.14
C ASP A 15 15.50 6.53 -6.74
N HIS A 16 14.66 7.55 -6.61
CA HIS A 16 14.40 8.15 -5.30
C HIS A 16 13.36 7.34 -4.53
N THR A 17 13.63 7.09 -3.25
CA THR A 17 12.62 6.53 -2.36
C THR A 17 11.57 7.60 -2.06
N VAL A 18 10.35 7.38 -2.47
CA VAL A 18 9.24 8.32 -2.27
C VAL A 18 8.24 7.75 -1.27
N VAL A 19 7.89 8.57 -0.28
CA VAL A 19 6.80 8.30 0.66
C VAL A 19 5.82 9.46 0.58
N SER A 20 4.55 9.15 0.38
CA SER A 20 3.49 10.16 0.27
C SER A 20 2.23 9.73 1.02
N THR A 21 1.34 10.66 1.27
CA THR A 21 0.03 10.39 1.86
C THR A 21 -1.07 10.89 0.94
N VAL A 22 -2.11 10.09 0.79
CA VAL A 22 -3.28 10.43 -0.01
C VAL A 22 -4.56 9.99 0.71
N HIS A 23 -5.62 10.78 0.57
CA HIS A 23 -6.93 10.37 1.03
C HIS A 23 -7.50 9.31 0.09
N GLY A 24 -7.74 8.13 0.63
CA GLY A 24 -8.28 6.99 -0.10
C GLY A 24 -8.84 5.96 0.88
N ASP A 25 -9.52 4.96 0.33
CA ASP A 25 -10.16 3.89 1.08
C ASP A 25 -9.67 2.54 0.50
N GLY A 26 -8.45 2.19 0.87
CA GLY A 26 -7.76 0.99 0.41
C GLY A 26 -6.79 1.21 -0.77
N GLY A 27 -6.05 0.17 -1.11
CA GLY A 27 -4.92 0.24 -2.03
C GLY A 27 -5.27 0.74 -3.43
N ARG A 28 -6.24 0.12 -4.09
CA ARG A 28 -6.64 0.52 -5.47
C ARG A 28 -7.14 1.95 -5.54
N LYS A 29 -7.94 2.38 -4.56
CA LYS A 29 -8.48 3.75 -4.53
C LYS A 29 -7.39 4.80 -4.30
N ALA A 30 -6.32 4.45 -3.59
CA ALA A 30 -5.17 5.33 -3.44
C ALA A 30 -4.49 5.60 -4.79
N HIS A 31 -4.20 4.57 -5.58
CA HIS A 31 -3.65 4.74 -6.94
C HIS A 31 -4.59 5.50 -7.86
N GLN A 32 -5.89 5.18 -7.87
CA GLN A 32 -6.88 5.94 -8.62
C GLN A 32 -6.82 7.43 -8.26
N ARG A 33 -6.73 7.74 -6.97
CA ARG A 33 -6.66 9.13 -6.52
C ARG A 33 -5.39 9.82 -6.98
N ILE A 34 -4.24 9.14 -6.92
CA ILE A 34 -2.97 9.65 -7.42
C ILE A 34 -3.05 9.90 -8.94
N ALA A 35 -3.55 8.93 -9.70
CA ALA A 35 -3.72 9.05 -11.15
C ALA A 35 -4.63 10.24 -11.54
N PHE A 36 -5.77 10.41 -10.87
CA PHE A 36 -6.65 11.56 -11.10
C PHE A 36 -6.00 12.91 -10.76
N LEU A 37 -5.20 12.96 -9.69
CA LEU A 37 -4.46 14.18 -9.35
C LEU A 37 -3.39 14.49 -10.39
N ALA A 38 -2.67 13.48 -10.88
CA ALA A 38 -1.68 13.63 -11.95
C ALA A 38 -2.33 14.06 -13.28
N GLN A 39 -3.47 13.46 -13.63
CA GLN A 39 -4.20 13.78 -14.86
C GLN A 39 -4.61 15.25 -14.95
N LYS A 40 -4.91 15.90 -13.84
CA LYS A 40 -5.26 17.34 -13.86
C LYS A 40 -4.11 18.21 -14.36
N LYS A 41 -2.86 17.80 -14.18
CA LYS A 41 -1.68 18.47 -14.72
C LYS A 41 -1.36 17.98 -16.13
N GLU A 42 -1.58 16.70 -16.37
CA GLU A 42 -1.23 15.99 -17.60
C GLU A 42 -2.49 15.50 -18.33
N ALA A 43 -3.36 16.44 -18.69
CA ALA A 43 -4.70 16.17 -19.24
C ALA A 43 -4.72 15.31 -20.53
N LYS A 44 -3.58 15.16 -21.21
CA LYS A 44 -3.45 14.36 -22.43
C LYS A 44 -3.14 12.87 -22.14
N ASN A 45 -2.72 12.54 -20.92
CA ASN A 45 -2.34 11.17 -20.57
C ASN A 45 -3.58 10.34 -20.23
N ASP A 46 -3.57 9.10 -20.70
CA ASP A 46 -4.59 8.11 -20.36
C ASP A 46 -4.53 7.77 -18.86
N VAL A 47 -5.71 7.67 -18.24
CA VAL A 47 -5.80 7.34 -16.79
C VAL A 47 -5.21 5.98 -16.49
N GLY A 48 -5.33 5.01 -17.41
CA GLY A 48 -4.74 3.67 -17.25
C GLY A 48 -3.21 3.74 -17.13
N ILE A 49 -2.57 4.52 -18.00
CA ILE A 49 -1.12 4.76 -17.97
C ILE A 49 -0.72 5.43 -16.65
N LEU A 50 -1.46 6.44 -16.21
CA LEU A 50 -1.19 7.11 -14.93
C LEU A 50 -1.41 6.20 -13.73
N MET A 51 -2.36 5.26 -13.80
CA MET A 51 -2.57 4.23 -12.79
C MET A 51 -1.38 3.28 -12.70
N GLU A 52 -0.87 2.81 -13.83
CA GLU A 52 0.31 1.95 -13.91
C GLU A 52 1.55 2.68 -13.35
N GLN A 53 1.79 3.90 -13.77
CA GLN A 53 2.88 4.73 -13.24
C GLN A 53 2.76 4.95 -11.72
N ALA A 54 1.55 5.20 -11.21
CA ALA A 54 1.31 5.33 -9.79
C ALA A 54 1.58 4.01 -9.03
N ALA A 55 1.23 2.86 -9.62
CA ALA A 55 1.50 1.56 -9.04
C ALA A 55 3.00 1.23 -8.99
N LEU A 56 3.74 1.54 -10.04
CA LEU A 56 5.20 1.39 -10.09
C LEU A 56 5.90 2.32 -9.08
N ALA A 57 5.40 3.55 -8.94
CA ALA A 57 5.95 4.54 -8.00
C ALA A 57 5.67 4.16 -6.53
N PHE A 58 4.51 3.61 -6.24
CA PHE A 58 4.03 3.27 -4.90
C PHE A 58 3.57 1.81 -4.82
N PRO A 59 4.49 0.83 -4.94
CA PRO A 59 4.11 -0.58 -4.97
C PRO A 59 3.51 -1.09 -3.66
N VAL A 60 3.72 -0.37 -2.54
CA VAL A 60 3.16 -0.74 -1.23
C VAL A 60 2.30 0.39 -0.69
N ILE A 61 1.08 0.06 -0.31
CA ILE A 61 0.11 0.98 0.27
C ILE A 61 -0.26 0.52 1.68
N VAL A 62 -0.14 1.45 2.64
CA VAL A 62 -0.56 1.25 4.02
C VAL A 62 -1.83 2.05 4.26
N PHE A 63 -2.96 1.35 4.37
CA PHE A 63 -4.26 1.96 4.64
C PHE A 63 -4.47 2.13 6.13
N VAL A 64 -4.65 3.39 6.56
CA VAL A 64 -4.91 3.75 7.96
C VAL A 64 -6.32 4.32 8.09
N HIS A 65 -7.08 3.80 9.04
CA HIS A 65 -8.44 4.27 9.31
C HIS A 65 -8.59 4.72 10.77
N LYS A 66 -9.43 5.74 10.97
CA LYS A 66 -9.82 6.20 12.31
C LYS A 66 -11.08 5.44 12.74
N LEU A 67 -10.94 4.60 13.77
CA LEU A 67 -12.02 3.79 14.30
C LEU A 67 -12.98 4.60 15.19
N ALA A 68 -14.13 4.03 15.52
CA ALA A 68 -15.17 4.68 16.34
C ALA A 68 -14.68 5.09 17.75
N ASN A 69 -13.66 4.43 18.28
CA ASN A 69 -13.00 4.81 19.54
C ASN A 69 -11.92 5.90 19.37
N ASN A 70 -11.88 6.59 18.22
CA ASN A 70 -10.90 7.59 17.83
C ASN A 70 -9.46 7.09 17.64
N ALA A 71 -9.17 5.80 17.83
CA ALA A 71 -7.87 5.23 17.54
C ALA A 71 -7.62 5.20 16.02
N ARG A 72 -6.40 5.56 15.60
CA ARG A 72 -5.95 5.32 14.24
C ARG A 72 -5.31 3.93 14.18
N LYS A 73 -5.78 3.12 13.26
CA LYS A 73 -5.31 1.73 13.10
C LYS A 73 -4.91 1.52 11.65
N VAL A 74 -3.77 0.84 11.43
CA VAL A 74 -3.46 0.27 10.13
C VAL A 74 -4.49 -0.83 9.87
N MET A 75 -5.26 -0.68 8.82
CA MET A 75 -6.32 -1.64 8.47
C MET A 75 -5.85 -2.63 7.42
N GLU A 76 -4.95 -2.20 6.53
CA GLU A 76 -4.50 -3.01 5.43
C GLU A 76 -3.09 -2.60 4.99
N ILE A 77 -2.28 -3.57 4.63
CA ILE A 77 -1.03 -3.39 3.89
C ILE A 77 -1.20 -4.16 2.60
N THR A 78 -1.19 -3.43 1.47
CA THR A 78 -1.42 -3.98 0.14
C THR A 78 -0.21 -3.74 -0.74
N GLU A 79 0.24 -4.77 -1.44
CA GLU A 79 1.17 -4.68 -2.54
C GLU A 79 0.38 -4.56 -3.85
N CYS A 80 0.81 -3.68 -4.74
CA CYS A 80 0.35 -3.65 -6.12
C CYS A 80 1.43 -4.24 -7.02
N VAL A 81 1.13 -5.34 -7.66
CA VAL A 81 1.99 -5.99 -8.67
C VAL A 81 1.55 -5.51 -10.05
N VAL A 82 2.48 -5.02 -10.83
CA VAL A 82 2.26 -4.62 -12.22
C VAL A 82 2.73 -5.77 -13.10
N HIS A 83 1.82 -6.38 -13.85
CA HIS A 83 2.16 -7.48 -14.76
C HIS A 83 2.62 -6.95 -16.12
N ASP A 84 3.37 -7.75 -16.88
CA ASP A 84 3.91 -7.39 -18.21
C ASP A 84 2.83 -6.97 -19.22
N ASN A 85 1.60 -7.42 -19.03
CA ASN A 85 0.44 -7.03 -19.84
C ASN A 85 -0.22 -5.70 -19.39
N GLY A 86 0.36 -5.01 -18.39
CA GLY A 86 -0.18 -3.77 -17.81
C GLY A 86 -1.32 -3.99 -16.79
N GLU A 87 -1.66 -5.25 -16.48
CA GLU A 87 -2.66 -5.55 -15.45
C GLU A 87 -2.13 -5.26 -14.04
N LEU A 88 -2.97 -4.66 -13.20
CA LEU A 88 -2.66 -4.32 -11.83
C LEU A 88 -3.31 -5.31 -10.87
N GLU A 89 -2.50 -6.13 -10.20
CA GLU A 89 -2.93 -7.03 -9.13
C GLU A 89 -2.74 -6.35 -7.76
N TYR A 90 -3.81 -6.24 -6.99
CA TYR A 90 -3.76 -5.73 -5.61
C TYR A 90 -3.77 -6.90 -4.64
N ARG A 91 -2.61 -7.17 -4.06
CA ARG A 91 -2.37 -8.29 -3.16
C ARG A 91 -2.34 -7.79 -1.72
N VAL A 92 -3.38 -8.10 -0.95
CA VAL A 92 -3.40 -7.75 0.48
C VAL A 92 -2.42 -8.66 1.22
N LEU A 93 -1.37 -8.09 1.78
CA LEU A 93 -0.37 -8.84 2.56
C LEU A 93 -0.85 -9.04 4.00
N TYR A 94 -1.35 -7.98 4.62
CA TYR A 94 -1.86 -7.99 5.99
C TYR A 94 -3.16 -7.21 6.08
N ARG A 95 -4.10 -7.72 6.91
CA ARG A 95 -5.37 -7.05 7.19
C ARG A 95 -5.65 -7.07 8.70
N TYR A 96 -6.10 -5.93 9.22
CA TYR A 96 -6.66 -5.90 10.57
C TYR A 96 -8.12 -6.32 10.51
N ARG A 97 -8.45 -7.47 11.10
CA ARG A 97 -9.82 -7.99 11.19
C ARG A 97 -10.42 -7.59 12.52
N ILE A 98 -11.48 -6.79 12.50
CA ILE A 98 -12.27 -6.45 13.68
C ILE A 98 -13.08 -7.69 14.06
N LYS A 99 -12.88 -8.17 15.30
CA LYS A 99 -13.63 -9.31 15.86
C LYS A 99 -14.88 -8.87 16.61
N ARG A 100 -14.77 -7.79 17.39
CA ARG A 100 -15.87 -7.26 18.19
C ARG A 100 -15.79 -5.76 18.33
N ASN A 101 -16.96 -5.15 18.31
CA ASN A 101 -17.18 -3.78 18.73
C ASN A 101 -18.02 -3.80 20.00
N LEU A 102 -17.48 -3.31 21.10
CA LEU A 102 -18.15 -3.22 22.38
C LEU A 102 -18.44 -1.75 22.70
N TYR A 103 -19.64 -1.48 23.22
CA TYR A 103 -19.99 -0.16 23.70
C TYR A 103 -20.47 -0.28 25.15
N HIS A 104 -19.73 0.32 26.07
CA HIS A 104 -20.06 0.32 27.48
C HIS A 104 -19.67 1.66 28.12
N GLY A 105 -20.57 2.22 28.93
CA GLY A 105 -20.31 3.47 29.67
C GLY A 105 -19.93 4.66 28.78
N GLY A 106 -20.48 4.78 27.58
CA GLY A 106 -20.15 5.87 26.64
C GLY A 106 -18.84 5.66 25.85
N LYS A 107 -18.19 4.51 25.98
CA LYS A 107 -16.91 4.22 25.30
C LYS A 107 -17.02 3.05 24.34
N PHE A 108 -16.37 3.20 23.18
CA PHE A 108 -16.17 2.12 22.23
C PHE A 108 -14.85 1.40 22.50
N THR A 109 -14.91 0.07 22.58
CA THR A 109 -13.74 -0.82 22.57
C THR A 109 -13.82 -1.67 21.32
N ILE A 110 -12.76 -1.64 20.50
CA ILE A 110 -12.69 -2.37 19.26
C ILE A 110 -11.58 -3.40 19.40
N GLU A 111 -11.97 -4.66 19.37
CA GLU A 111 -11.06 -5.81 19.45
C GLU A 111 -10.87 -6.42 18.07
N GLY A 112 -9.64 -6.72 17.73
CA GLY A 112 -9.30 -7.35 16.46
C GLY A 112 -7.84 -7.78 16.44
N GLU A 113 -7.44 -8.37 15.33
CA GLU A 113 -6.09 -8.89 15.12
C GLU A 113 -5.60 -8.62 13.71
N PHE A 114 -4.28 -8.54 13.54
CA PHE A 114 -3.65 -8.57 12.23
C PHE A 114 -3.59 -10.00 11.72
N VAL A 115 -4.10 -10.22 10.53
CA VAL A 115 -4.04 -11.48 9.83
C VAL A 115 -3.16 -11.32 8.60
N LYS A 116 -2.19 -12.20 8.42
CA LYS A 116 -1.45 -12.34 7.18
C LYS A 116 -2.35 -13.04 6.16
N GLU A 117 -2.60 -12.39 5.01
CA GLU A 117 -3.44 -12.97 3.95
C GLU A 117 -2.60 -13.52 2.80
N ASN A 118 -1.54 -12.82 2.41
CA ASN A 118 -0.64 -13.25 1.33
C ASN A 118 0.83 -13.00 1.68
N THR A 119 1.71 -13.60 0.91
CA THR A 119 3.13 -13.28 0.87
C THR A 119 3.38 -12.18 -0.15
N MET A 120 4.44 -11.38 0.07
CA MET A 120 4.89 -10.42 -0.93
C MET A 120 5.38 -11.13 -2.19
N SER A 121 5.40 -10.41 -3.32
CA SER A 121 6.00 -10.89 -4.57
C SER A 121 7.52 -11.05 -4.43
N GLU A 122 8.13 -11.85 -5.31
CA GLU A 122 9.57 -11.98 -5.35
C GLU A 122 10.22 -10.65 -5.79
N GLU A 123 9.58 -9.91 -6.67
CA GLU A 123 10.04 -8.59 -7.11
C GLU A 123 10.14 -7.59 -5.94
N LEU A 124 9.11 -7.50 -5.10
CA LEU A 124 9.15 -6.65 -3.91
C LEU A 124 10.22 -7.13 -2.93
N ARG A 125 10.35 -8.45 -2.74
CA ARG A 125 11.37 -9.04 -1.90
C ARG A 125 12.79 -8.63 -2.36
N GLU A 126 13.08 -8.77 -3.65
CA GLU A 126 14.37 -8.37 -4.21
C GLU A 126 14.63 -6.86 -4.09
N LYS A 127 13.60 -6.03 -4.31
CA LYS A 127 13.68 -4.58 -4.11
C LYS A 127 14.04 -4.24 -2.67
N LEU A 128 13.43 -4.90 -1.69
CA LEU A 128 13.72 -4.71 -0.27
C LEU A 128 15.13 -5.18 0.10
N LEU A 129 15.59 -6.32 -0.45
CA LEU A 129 16.97 -6.80 -0.27
C LEU A 129 17.98 -5.78 -0.79
N ARG A 130 17.79 -5.28 -2.01
CA ARG A 130 18.65 -4.24 -2.60
C ARG A 130 18.64 -2.95 -1.78
N GLY A 131 17.49 -2.64 -1.17
CA GLY A 131 17.33 -1.51 -0.24
C GLY A 131 17.96 -1.73 1.15
N GLY A 132 18.62 -2.89 1.38
CA GLY A 132 19.35 -3.17 2.62
C GLY A 132 18.53 -3.84 3.73
N VAL A 133 17.31 -4.32 3.43
CA VAL A 133 16.53 -5.08 4.43
C VAL A 133 17.18 -6.44 4.64
N PRO A 134 17.48 -6.85 5.91
CA PRO A 134 18.13 -8.13 6.18
C PRO A 134 17.32 -9.32 5.67
N GLY A 135 17.99 -10.26 4.97
CA GLY A 135 17.38 -11.47 4.41
C GLY A 135 16.57 -12.27 5.44
N PRO A 136 17.09 -12.58 6.66
CA PRO A 136 16.34 -13.31 7.69
C PRO A 136 15.03 -12.62 8.09
N LEU A 137 14.96 -11.29 8.06
CA LEU A 137 13.74 -10.55 8.32
C LEU A 137 12.71 -10.79 7.22
N LEU A 138 13.15 -10.76 5.95
CA LEU A 138 12.28 -11.01 4.80
C LEU A 138 11.75 -12.45 4.77
N GLU A 139 12.57 -13.45 5.11
CA GLU A 139 12.13 -14.85 5.18
C GLU A 139 10.99 -15.05 6.19
N ARG A 140 11.02 -14.35 7.32
CA ARG A 140 9.91 -14.35 8.28
C ARG A 140 8.61 -13.80 7.66
N PHE A 141 8.70 -12.77 6.84
CA PHE A 141 7.53 -12.24 6.11
C PHE A 141 7.06 -13.17 5.00
N MET A 142 7.96 -13.95 4.39
CA MET A 142 7.60 -14.95 3.38
C MET A 142 7.01 -16.22 3.98
N GLY A 143 7.05 -16.39 5.30
CA GLY A 143 6.53 -17.58 5.98
C GLY A 143 7.44 -18.81 5.85
N LYS A 144 8.68 -18.61 5.47
CA LYS A 144 9.71 -19.64 5.55
C LYS A 144 10.24 -19.65 6.99
N GLU A 145 9.96 -20.71 7.74
CA GLU A 145 10.60 -20.91 9.04
C GLU A 145 12.12 -20.98 8.83
N MET A 146 12.85 -20.19 9.61
CA MET A 146 14.30 -20.38 9.69
C MET A 146 14.54 -21.77 10.28
N THR A 147 14.92 -22.73 9.44
CA THR A 147 15.62 -23.91 9.92
C THR A 147 16.93 -23.43 10.51
N ALA A 148 17.06 -23.63 11.84
CA ALA A 148 18.25 -23.32 12.62
C ALA A 148 19.46 -24.10 12.13
#